data_7b93b1be23df28f9d14530f37ae381c4
#
_entry.id   7b93b1be23df28f9d14530f37ae381c4
#
_cell.length_a   1.000
_cell.length_b   1.000
_cell.length_c   1.000
_cell.angle_alpha   90.00
_cell.angle_beta   90.00
_cell.angle_gamma   90.00
#
_symmetry.space_group_name_H-M   'P 1'
#
loop_
_entity.id
_entity.type
_entity.pdbx_description
1 polymer ?
#
loop_
_entity_poly.entity_id
_entity_poly.type
_entity_poly.pdbx_seq_one_letter_code
_entity_poly.pdbx_strand_id
1 'polypeptide(L)'
;MSDTWFLFDLGNTIIKLAYERVLAGICADASVTRDDLVELLEEPGAYRDMERGAVSFYEFYEFLCDHAGYRGTIRDFHRVWSDFFDGTVPGIEDLLDRVREQHRVAFLSNSNEIHAEVIPVQFAGLFRKDEPLVFSHRLKSAKPDPDTFRRAVDSFGATLQQTIFIDDLLENVLAARALGMRAFQFTDARTLTKELETEGLL
;
A
#
# COMPACT_ATOMS: atom_id res chain seq x y z
N MET A 1 -19.85 2.05 19.58
CA MET A 1 -18.72 1.55 18.76
C MET A 1 -17.47 1.74 19.57
N SER A 2 -16.53 0.81 19.50
CA SER A 2 -15.20 0.93 20.11
C SER A 2 -14.49 2.17 19.53
N ASP A 3 -13.67 2.86 20.34
CA ASP A 3 -12.78 3.92 19.84
C ASP A 3 -11.53 3.37 19.14
N THR A 4 -11.47 2.04 18.93
CA THR A 4 -10.36 1.35 18.28
C THR A 4 -10.47 1.43 16.78
N TRP A 5 -9.35 1.77 16.14
CA TRP A 5 -9.18 1.76 14.71
C TRP A 5 -8.37 0.55 14.25
N PHE A 6 -8.76 -0.04 13.14
CA PHE A 6 -7.93 -0.97 12.38
C PHE A 6 -7.36 -0.24 11.17
N LEU A 7 -6.06 -0.13 11.10
CA LEU A 7 -5.33 0.49 10.00
C LEU A 7 -4.67 -0.61 9.16
N PHE A 8 -5.26 -0.92 8.03
CA PHE A 8 -4.76 -1.95 7.11
C PHE A 8 -3.82 -1.34 6.07
N ASP A 9 -2.71 -2.04 5.79
CA ASP A 9 -2.04 -1.88 4.52
C ASP A 9 -2.96 -2.32 3.36
N LEU A 10 -2.63 -1.93 2.13
CA LEU A 10 -3.39 -2.32 0.94
C LEU A 10 -2.71 -3.43 0.13
N GLY A 11 -1.44 -3.24 -0.24
CA GLY A 11 -0.72 -4.17 -1.11
C GLY A 11 -0.51 -5.53 -0.48
N ASN A 12 -0.89 -6.62 -1.13
CA ASN A 12 -0.82 -8.01 -0.64
C ASN A 12 -1.48 -8.27 0.73
N THR A 13 -2.02 -7.24 1.38
CA THR A 13 -2.86 -7.36 2.58
C THR A 13 -4.34 -7.37 2.20
N ILE A 14 -4.78 -6.42 1.40
CA ILE A 14 -6.16 -6.25 0.93
C ILE A 14 -6.27 -6.53 -0.56
N ILE A 15 -5.37 -5.99 -1.36
CA ILE A 15 -5.35 -6.04 -2.82
C ILE A 15 -4.09 -6.77 -3.26
N LYS A 16 -4.23 -7.78 -4.11
CA LYS A 16 -3.08 -8.47 -4.71
C LYS A 16 -2.36 -7.58 -5.70
N LEU A 17 -1.04 -7.60 -5.64
CA LEU A 17 -0.18 -6.84 -6.54
C LEU A 17 0.31 -7.72 -7.69
N ALA A 18 0.25 -7.20 -8.91
CA ALA A 18 0.65 -7.87 -10.15
C ALA A 18 2.03 -7.38 -10.62
N TYR A 19 3.05 -7.44 -9.76
CA TYR A 19 4.41 -6.96 -10.05
C TYR A 19 4.95 -7.47 -11.38
N GLU A 20 4.86 -8.78 -11.61
CA GLU A 20 5.41 -9.38 -12.83
C GLU A 20 4.74 -8.85 -14.11
N ARG A 21 3.46 -8.51 -14.04
CA ARG A 21 2.74 -7.94 -15.18
C ARG A 21 3.25 -6.54 -15.52
N VAL A 22 3.49 -5.71 -14.51
CA VAL A 22 4.05 -4.37 -14.69
C VAL A 22 5.51 -4.43 -15.16
N LEU A 23 6.34 -5.27 -14.54
CA LEU A 23 7.73 -5.46 -14.96
C LEU A 23 7.80 -5.90 -16.42
N ALA A 24 7.00 -6.91 -16.81
CA ALA A 24 6.93 -7.36 -18.20
C ALA A 24 6.46 -6.25 -19.16
N GLY A 25 5.47 -5.45 -18.73
CA GLY A 25 4.98 -4.32 -19.53
C GLY A 25 6.03 -3.21 -19.72
N ILE A 26 6.85 -2.93 -18.72
CA ILE A 26 7.96 -1.96 -18.84
C ILE A 26 9.07 -2.55 -19.72
N CYS A 27 9.49 -3.80 -19.47
CA CYS A 27 10.56 -4.45 -20.22
C CYS A 27 10.22 -4.61 -21.71
N ALA A 28 8.96 -4.68 -22.09
CA ALA A 28 8.56 -4.77 -23.50
C ALA A 28 9.02 -3.57 -24.35
N ASP A 29 9.13 -2.39 -23.72
CA ASP A 29 9.56 -1.15 -24.36
C ASP A 29 10.86 -0.58 -23.75
N ALA A 30 11.57 -1.33 -22.91
CA ALA A 30 12.84 -0.95 -22.30
C ALA A 30 14.04 -1.66 -22.94
N SER A 31 15.25 -1.17 -22.63
CA SER A 31 16.52 -1.73 -23.12
C SER A 31 17.24 -2.58 -22.07
N VAL A 32 16.67 -2.76 -20.90
CA VAL A 32 17.22 -3.54 -19.77
C VAL A 32 16.48 -4.87 -19.64
N THR A 33 17.12 -5.84 -18.98
CA THR A 33 16.47 -7.10 -18.61
C THR A 33 15.51 -6.87 -17.43
N ARG A 34 14.65 -7.88 -17.14
CA ARG A 34 13.80 -7.87 -15.97
C ARG A 34 14.60 -7.71 -14.66
N ASP A 35 15.69 -8.42 -14.54
CA ASP A 35 16.50 -8.42 -13.32
C ASP A 35 17.23 -7.08 -13.14
N ASP A 36 17.76 -6.50 -14.22
CA ASP A 36 18.31 -5.13 -14.19
C ASP A 36 17.24 -4.09 -13.81
N LEU A 37 16.00 -4.25 -14.30
CA LEU A 37 14.90 -3.36 -13.94
C LEU A 37 14.54 -3.49 -12.46
N VAL A 38 14.47 -4.70 -11.92
CA VAL A 38 14.22 -4.92 -10.48
C VAL A 38 15.32 -4.27 -9.65
N GLU A 39 16.59 -4.48 -9.98
CA GLU A 39 17.73 -3.85 -9.29
C GLU A 39 17.62 -2.32 -9.34
N LEU A 40 17.28 -1.76 -10.50
CA LEU A 40 17.08 -0.32 -10.68
C LEU A 40 15.94 0.24 -9.81
N LEU A 41 14.86 -0.52 -9.61
CA LEU A 41 13.72 -0.12 -8.80
C LEU A 41 13.96 -0.29 -7.30
N GLU A 42 14.76 -1.28 -6.90
CA GLU A 42 15.11 -1.55 -5.50
C GLU A 42 16.20 -0.61 -4.95
N GLU A 43 17.02 -0.03 -5.80
CA GLU A 43 18.00 0.99 -5.41
C GLU A 43 17.31 2.15 -4.66
N PRO A 44 17.95 2.70 -3.61
CA PRO A 44 17.41 3.89 -2.95
C PRO A 44 17.37 5.05 -3.94
N GLY A 45 16.19 5.35 -4.47
CA GLY A 45 16.04 6.33 -5.55
C GLY A 45 14.61 6.57 -5.97
N ALA A 46 14.41 6.80 -7.25
CA ALA A 46 13.21 7.37 -7.84
C ALA A 46 11.89 6.66 -7.47
N TYR A 47 11.87 5.32 -7.34
CA TYR A 47 10.66 4.60 -6.96
C TYR A 47 10.24 4.90 -5.51
N ARG A 48 11.17 4.80 -4.54
CA ARG A 48 10.89 5.13 -3.13
C ARG A 48 10.59 6.61 -2.95
N ASP A 49 11.24 7.47 -3.72
CA ASP A 49 10.99 8.91 -3.69
C ASP A 49 9.61 9.25 -4.28
N MET A 50 9.14 8.50 -5.28
CA MET A 50 7.77 8.60 -5.79
C MET A 50 6.74 8.17 -4.73
N GLU A 51 6.98 7.06 -4.01
CA GLU A 51 6.11 6.64 -2.91
C GLU A 51 6.06 7.65 -1.75
N ARG A 52 7.15 8.40 -1.53
CA ARG A 52 7.20 9.51 -0.57
C ARG A 52 6.68 10.83 -1.14
N GLY A 53 6.31 10.85 -2.42
CA GLY A 53 5.87 12.04 -3.13
C GLY A 53 6.95 13.11 -3.29
N ALA A 54 8.23 12.74 -3.20
CA ALA A 54 9.37 13.60 -3.50
C ALA A 54 9.64 13.68 -5.00
N VAL A 55 9.28 12.64 -5.72
CA VAL A 55 9.35 12.51 -7.18
C VAL A 55 7.93 12.32 -7.71
N SER A 56 7.54 13.05 -8.75
CA SER A 56 6.27 12.88 -9.45
C SER A 56 6.27 11.64 -10.34
N PHE A 57 5.09 11.20 -10.77
CA PHE A 57 4.97 10.13 -11.75
C PHE A 57 5.69 10.45 -13.07
N TYR A 58 5.66 11.73 -13.49
CA TYR A 58 6.35 12.17 -14.70
C TYR A 58 7.88 12.08 -14.56
N GLU A 59 8.45 12.55 -13.46
CA GLU A 59 9.88 12.46 -13.19
C GLU A 59 10.34 11.00 -13.07
N PHE A 60 9.49 10.13 -12.52
CA PHE A 60 9.76 8.69 -12.49
C PHE A 60 9.73 8.06 -13.89
N TYR A 61 8.80 8.48 -14.75
CA TYR A 61 8.81 8.09 -16.17
C TYR A 61 10.10 8.52 -16.88
N GLU A 62 10.54 9.78 -16.69
CA GLU A 62 11.81 10.26 -17.25
C GLU A 62 13.01 9.45 -16.73
N PHE A 63 13.03 9.13 -15.43
CA PHE A 63 14.04 8.27 -14.84
C PHE A 63 14.11 6.90 -15.56
N LEU A 64 12.98 6.27 -15.86
CA LEU A 64 12.97 5.00 -16.61
C LEU A 64 13.43 5.17 -18.06
N CYS A 65 13.11 6.28 -18.71
CA CYS A 65 13.63 6.59 -20.04
C CYS A 65 15.16 6.68 -20.04
N ASP A 66 15.73 7.36 -19.05
CA ASP A 66 17.17 7.62 -18.97
C ASP A 66 17.95 6.39 -18.50
N HIS A 67 17.46 5.62 -17.53
CA HIS A 67 18.23 4.55 -16.87
C HIS A 67 17.86 3.14 -17.35
N ALA A 68 16.60 2.91 -17.73
CA ALA A 68 16.13 1.64 -18.28
C ALA A 68 16.04 1.65 -19.83
N GLY A 69 16.23 2.81 -20.46
CA GLY A 69 16.04 2.96 -21.90
C GLY A 69 14.61 2.71 -22.36
N TYR A 70 13.62 3.06 -21.50
CA TYR A 70 12.20 2.92 -21.82
C TYR A 70 11.81 3.84 -22.97
N ARG A 71 11.10 3.32 -23.98
CA ARG A 71 10.75 4.03 -25.23
C ARG A 71 9.25 4.19 -25.43
N GLY A 72 8.43 3.61 -24.58
CA GLY A 72 6.98 3.82 -24.58
C GLY A 72 6.65 5.29 -24.24
N THR A 73 5.51 5.77 -24.71
CA THR A 73 5.03 7.11 -24.32
C THR A 73 4.62 7.14 -22.85
N ILE A 74 4.51 8.35 -22.26
CA ILE A 74 3.97 8.51 -20.89
C ILE A 74 2.56 7.90 -20.75
N ARG A 75 1.76 7.89 -21.81
CA ARG A 75 0.44 7.24 -21.85
C ARG A 75 0.56 5.72 -21.79
N ASP A 76 1.53 5.14 -22.49
CA ASP A 76 1.79 3.70 -22.46
C ASP A 76 2.28 3.30 -21.07
N PHE A 77 3.20 4.08 -20.49
CA PHE A 77 3.67 3.87 -19.14
C PHE A 77 2.54 3.97 -18.11
N HIS A 78 1.69 5.00 -18.21
CA HIS A 78 0.52 5.13 -17.34
C HIS A 78 -0.39 3.91 -17.41
N ARG A 79 -0.66 3.38 -18.60
CA ARG A 79 -1.48 2.18 -18.80
C ARG A 79 -0.84 0.95 -18.13
N VAL A 80 0.45 0.73 -18.34
CA VAL A 80 1.21 -0.37 -17.73
C VAL A 80 1.21 -0.23 -16.20
N TRP A 81 1.47 0.98 -15.69
CA TRP A 81 1.54 1.27 -14.27
C TRP A 81 0.20 1.15 -13.55
N SER A 82 -0.89 1.49 -14.25
CA SER A 82 -2.26 1.34 -13.73
C SER A 82 -2.72 -0.13 -13.64
N ASP A 83 -2.10 -1.05 -14.38
CA ASP A 83 -2.41 -2.50 -14.39
C ASP A 83 -1.68 -3.27 -13.27
N PHE A 84 -1.43 -2.61 -12.15
CA PHE A 84 -0.67 -3.12 -11.03
C PHE A 84 -1.46 -4.04 -10.08
N PHE A 85 -2.79 -4.08 -10.18
CA PHE A 85 -3.65 -4.74 -9.22
C PHE A 85 -4.37 -5.97 -9.81
N ASP A 86 -4.45 -7.07 -9.01
CA ASP A 86 -4.99 -8.36 -9.43
C ASP A 86 -6.13 -8.87 -8.53
N GLY A 87 -7.07 -7.97 -8.20
CA GLY A 87 -8.22 -8.30 -7.36
C GLY A 87 -7.91 -8.29 -5.86
N THR A 88 -8.87 -8.74 -5.06
CA THR A 88 -8.74 -8.78 -3.59
C THR A 88 -8.03 -10.04 -3.11
N VAL A 89 -7.43 -9.96 -1.93
CA VAL A 89 -6.87 -11.12 -1.24
C VAL A 89 -8.02 -12.04 -0.80
N PRO A 90 -7.93 -13.36 -1.01
CA PRO A 90 -9.02 -14.29 -0.65
C PRO A 90 -9.44 -14.20 0.82
N GLY A 91 -10.74 -14.04 1.08
CA GLY A 91 -11.32 -13.96 2.42
C GLY A 91 -11.16 -12.64 3.14
N ILE A 92 -10.50 -11.64 2.52
CA ILE A 92 -10.27 -10.34 3.18
C ILE A 92 -11.56 -9.53 3.34
N GLU A 93 -12.49 -9.64 2.40
CA GLU A 93 -13.76 -8.90 2.45
C GLU A 93 -14.60 -9.35 3.66
N ASP A 94 -14.69 -10.66 3.90
CA ASP A 94 -15.38 -11.22 5.07
C ASP A 94 -14.73 -10.75 6.39
N LEU A 95 -13.39 -10.73 6.44
CA LEU A 95 -12.66 -10.23 7.60
C LEU A 95 -12.91 -8.74 7.84
N LEU A 96 -12.86 -7.92 6.80
CA LEU A 96 -13.15 -6.49 6.89
C LEU A 96 -14.58 -6.25 7.42
N ASP A 97 -15.56 -7.01 6.94
CA ASP A 97 -16.95 -6.85 7.40
C ASP A 97 -17.10 -7.21 8.89
N ARG A 98 -16.41 -8.27 9.36
CA ARG A 98 -16.40 -8.62 10.79
C ARG A 98 -15.74 -7.53 11.65
N VAL A 99 -14.60 -6.99 11.20
CA VAL A 99 -13.93 -5.87 11.90
C VAL A 99 -14.86 -4.66 12.00
N ARG A 100 -15.56 -4.33 10.91
CA ARG A 100 -16.49 -3.19 10.80
C ARG A 100 -17.72 -3.29 11.72
N GLU A 101 -18.05 -4.47 12.20
CA GLU A 101 -19.15 -4.65 13.17
C GLU A 101 -18.86 -3.98 14.52
N GLN A 102 -17.58 -3.92 14.91
CA GLN A 102 -17.17 -3.47 16.25
C GLN A 102 -16.19 -2.29 16.23
N HIS A 103 -15.46 -2.11 15.15
CA HIS A 103 -14.33 -1.19 15.05
C HIS A 103 -14.45 -0.26 13.84
N ARG A 104 -13.66 0.81 13.85
CA ARG A 104 -13.45 1.68 12.70
C ARG A 104 -12.33 1.14 11.83
N VAL A 105 -12.41 1.36 10.53
CA VAL A 105 -11.41 0.90 9.57
C VAL A 105 -10.82 2.10 8.83
N ALA A 106 -9.52 2.05 8.61
CA ALA A 106 -8.75 2.96 7.77
C ALA A 106 -7.70 2.17 7.00
N PHE A 107 -7.16 2.76 5.95
CA PHE A 107 -6.15 2.13 5.10
C PHE A 107 -4.93 3.03 4.94
N LEU A 108 -3.72 2.44 4.95
CA LEU A 108 -2.45 3.14 4.77
C LEU A 108 -1.58 2.39 3.77
N SER A 109 -1.38 2.97 2.60
CA SER A 109 -0.59 2.38 1.53
C SER A 109 0.65 3.20 1.19
N ASN A 110 1.81 2.52 1.08
CA ASN A 110 2.92 3.07 0.32
C ASN A 110 2.51 3.08 -1.16
N SER A 111 2.42 4.27 -1.76
CA SER A 111 1.76 4.41 -3.05
C SER A 111 2.11 5.75 -3.71
N ASN A 112 1.69 5.90 -4.94
CA ASN A 112 1.95 7.04 -5.80
C ASN A 112 0.65 7.66 -6.34
N GLU A 113 0.78 8.73 -7.12
CA GLU A 113 -0.34 9.50 -7.66
C GLU A 113 -1.30 8.62 -8.47
N ILE A 114 -0.78 7.78 -9.38
CA ILE A 114 -1.58 6.96 -10.28
C ILE A 114 -2.35 5.88 -9.51
N HIS A 115 -1.67 5.17 -8.60
CA HIS A 115 -2.32 4.14 -7.80
C HIS A 115 -3.40 4.73 -6.87
N ALA A 116 -3.17 5.94 -6.34
CA ALA A 116 -4.16 6.64 -5.52
C ALA A 116 -5.41 7.10 -6.30
N GLU A 117 -5.33 7.19 -7.63
CA GLU A 117 -6.50 7.43 -8.51
C GLU A 117 -7.17 6.11 -8.91
N VAL A 118 -6.39 5.07 -9.19
CA VAL A 118 -6.88 3.77 -9.68
C VAL A 118 -7.59 2.97 -8.58
N ILE A 119 -7.00 2.88 -7.38
CA ILE A 119 -7.50 2.03 -6.28
C ILE A 119 -8.97 2.35 -5.91
N PRO A 120 -9.36 3.61 -5.64
CA PRO A 120 -10.73 3.92 -5.25
C PRO A 120 -11.77 3.66 -6.35
N VAL A 121 -11.34 3.65 -7.61
CA VAL A 121 -12.21 3.39 -8.76
C VAL A 121 -12.34 1.90 -9.02
N GLN A 122 -11.21 1.20 -9.11
CA GLN A 122 -11.18 -0.23 -9.43
C GLN A 122 -11.79 -1.09 -8.29
N PHE A 123 -11.62 -0.65 -7.05
CA PHE A 123 -12.08 -1.34 -5.84
C PHE A 123 -13.16 -0.56 -5.10
N ALA A 124 -14.01 0.18 -5.81
CA ALA A 124 -15.04 1.05 -5.21
C ALA A 124 -15.98 0.31 -4.23
N GLY A 125 -16.23 -0.99 -4.46
CA GLY A 125 -17.07 -1.82 -3.57
C GLY A 125 -16.39 -2.25 -2.26
N LEU A 126 -15.06 -2.12 -2.18
CA LEU A 126 -14.27 -2.57 -1.03
C LEU A 126 -14.25 -1.54 0.11
N PHE A 127 -14.28 -0.26 -0.23
CA PHE A 127 -14.12 0.85 0.71
C PHE A 127 -15.46 1.50 1.03
N ARG A 128 -15.72 1.78 2.30
CA ARG A 128 -16.89 2.57 2.71
C ARG A 128 -16.56 4.06 2.64
N LYS A 129 -17.57 4.89 2.43
CA LYS A 129 -17.40 6.34 2.20
C LYS A 129 -16.73 7.08 3.37
N ASP A 130 -16.90 6.57 4.58
CA ASP A 130 -16.37 7.12 5.82
C ASP A 130 -15.03 6.49 6.25
N GLU A 131 -14.47 5.60 5.45
CA GLU A 131 -13.19 4.96 5.71
C GLU A 131 -12.04 5.75 5.10
N PRO A 132 -11.08 6.24 5.90
CA PRO A 132 -9.92 6.96 5.41
C PRO A 132 -9.03 6.08 4.52
N LEU A 133 -8.72 6.57 3.32
CA LEU A 133 -7.69 6.03 2.44
C LEU A 133 -6.46 6.95 2.47
N VAL A 134 -5.43 6.54 3.17
CA VAL A 134 -4.22 7.31 3.38
C VAL A 134 -3.11 6.79 2.47
N PHE A 135 -2.55 7.67 1.66
CA PHE A 135 -1.49 7.34 0.70
C PHE A 135 -0.19 8.07 1.07
N SER A 136 0.92 7.35 1.11
CA SER A 136 2.23 7.82 1.56
C SER A 136 2.73 9.07 0.81
N HIS A 137 2.56 9.11 -0.52
CA HIS A 137 3.00 10.28 -1.32
C HIS A 137 2.29 11.59 -0.90
N ARG A 138 1.04 11.53 -0.38
CA ARG A 138 0.33 12.69 0.17
C ARG A 138 0.83 13.07 1.56
N LEU A 139 1.28 12.09 2.34
CA LEU A 139 1.92 12.31 3.64
C LEU A 139 3.36 12.83 3.53
N LYS A 140 3.98 12.75 2.35
CA LYS A 140 5.41 13.03 2.16
C LYS A 140 6.32 12.17 3.05
N SER A 141 5.89 10.93 3.31
CA SER A 141 6.57 9.94 4.15
C SER A 141 5.99 8.56 3.84
N ALA A 142 6.80 7.51 3.84
CA ALA A 142 6.40 6.13 3.54
C ALA A 142 6.81 5.17 4.65
N LYS A 143 6.01 4.14 4.90
CA LYS A 143 6.37 3.04 5.81
C LYS A 143 7.72 2.45 5.38
N PRO A 144 8.60 2.06 6.31
CA PRO A 144 8.46 1.96 7.76
C PRO A 144 8.82 3.24 8.55
N ASP A 145 8.92 4.43 7.93
CA ASP A 145 9.25 5.66 8.62
C ASP A 145 8.23 5.93 9.75
N PRO A 146 8.68 6.17 11.00
CA PRO A 146 7.82 6.50 12.14
C PRO A 146 6.84 7.66 11.90
N ASP A 147 7.24 8.66 11.12
CA ASP A 147 6.38 9.82 10.83
C ASP A 147 5.20 9.46 9.94
N THR A 148 5.33 8.43 9.12
CA THR A 148 4.22 7.92 8.30
C THR A 148 3.04 7.48 9.17
N PHE A 149 3.31 6.70 10.21
CA PHE A 149 2.28 6.22 11.14
C PHE A 149 1.64 7.36 11.92
N ARG A 150 2.45 8.30 12.44
CA ARG A 150 1.94 9.46 13.18
C ARG A 150 1.01 10.31 12.31
N ARG A 151 1.49 10.69 11.11
CA ARG A 151 0.70 11.50 10.16
C ARG A 151 -0.54 10.76 9.69
N ALA A 152 -0.48 9.44 9.49
CA ALA A 152 -1.62 8.64 9.10
C ALA A 152 -2.72 8.69 10.17
N VAL A 153 -2.42 8.37 11.43
CA VAL A 153 -3.43 8.37 12.50
C VAL A 153 -3.97 9.77 12.79
N ASP A 154 -3.13 10.79 12.73
CA ASP A 154 -3.53 12.20 12.89
C ASP A 154 -4.52 12.63 11.82
N SER A 155 -4.37 12.15 10.57
CA SER A 155 -5.22 12.52 9.43
C SER A 155 -6.69 12.14 9.61
N PHE A 156 -6.99 11.14 10.44
CA PHE A 156 -8.36 10.73 10.77
C PHE A 156 -8.72 10.87 12.26
N GLY A 157 -7.91 11.61 13.01
CA GLY A 157 -8.20 11.99 14.39
C GLY A 157 -8.08 10.85 15.39
N ALA A 158 -7.20 9.87 15.12
CA ALA A 158 -6.88 8.77 16.04
C ALA A 158 -5.51 8.97 16.71
N THR A 159 -5.18 8.10 17.66
CA THR A 159 -3.85 8.00 18.26
C THR A 159 -3.22 6.65 17.93
N LEU A 160 -1.90 6.55 18.04
CA LEU A 160 -1.17 5.30 17.85
C LEU A 160 -1.70 4.18 18.77
N GLN A 161 -2.04 4.51 20.03
CA GLN A 161 -2.52 3.56 21.04
C GLN A 161 -3.95 3.09 20.78
N GLN A 162 -4.75 3.87 20.06
CA GLN A 162 -6.11 3.49 19.63
C GLN A 162 -6.13 2.73 18.31
N THR A 163 -4.96 2.55 17.67
CA THR A 163 -4.86 1.98 16.33
C THR A 163 -4.15 0.64 16.34
N ILE A 164 -4.78 -0.35 15.74
CA ILE A 164 -4.22 -1.68 15.46
C ILE A 164 -3.78 -1.67 13.99
N PHE A 165 -2.50 -1.94 13.74
CA PHE A 165 -1.93 -1.92 12.41
C PHE A 165 -1.77 -3.34 11.85
N ILE A 166 -2.08 -3.52 10.56
CA ILE A 166 -2.01 -4.80 9.87
C ILE A 166 -1.30 -4.60 8.53
N ASP A 167 -0.22 -5.35 8.29
CA ASP A 167 0.64 -5.21 7.11
C ASP A 167 1.34 -6.55 6.82
N ASP A 168 1.56 -6.90 5.57
CA ASP A 168 2.24 -8.13 5.17
C ASP A 168 3.76 -8.06 5.40
N LEU A 169 4.35 -6.86 5.35
CA LEU A 169 5.77 -6.65 5.54
C LEU A 169 6.14 -6.56 7.03
N LEU A 170 6.95 -7.51 7.49
CA LEU A 170 7.39 -7.56 8.89
C LEU A 170 8.08 -6.27 9.34
N GLU A 171 8.85 -5.61 8.47
CA GLU A 171 9.53 -4.35 8.79
C GLU A 171 8.55 -3.24 9.18
N ASN A 172 7.41 -3.13 8.49
CA ASN A 172 6.37 -2.16 8.80
C ASN A 172 5.70 -2.49 10.15
N VAL A 173 5.42 -3.77 10.40
CA VAL A 173 4.85 -4.26 11.67
C VAL A 173 5.78 -3.95 12.84
N LEU A 174 7.09 -4.20 12.68
CA LEU A 174 8.08 -3.92 13.73
C LEU A 174 8.21 -2.42 13.97
N ALA A 175 8.18 -1.59 12.94
CA ALA A 175 8.21 -0.14 13.07
C ALA A 175 6.98 0.40 13.83
N ALA A 176 5.78 -0.11 13.51
CA ALA A 176 4.55 0.25 14.21
C ALA A 176 4.60 -0.17 15.70
N ARG A 177 5.10 -1.38 16.00
CA ARG A 177 5.27 -1.87 17.37
C ARG A 177 6.28 -1.02 18.16
N ALA A 178 7.36 -0.57 17.53
CA ALA A 178 8.34 0.31 18.17
C ALA A 178 7.75 1.67 18.57
N LEU A 179 6.67 2.09 17.93
CA LEU A 179 5.90 3.29 18.28
C LEU A 179 4.82 3.06 19.35
N GLY A 180 4.70 1.83 19.86
CA GLY A 180 3.69 1.45 20.84
C GLY A 180 2.33 1.12 20.25
N MET A 181 2.23 0.94 18.92
CA MET A 181 1.02 0.41 18.31
C MET A 181 0.91 -1.09 18.54
N ARG A 182 -0.32 -1.59 18.67
CA ARG A 182 -0.59 -3.00 18.49
C ARG A 182 -0.54 -3.30 16.99
N ALA A 183 0.22 -4.31 16.57
CA ALA A 183 0.36 -4.60 15.15
C ALA A 183 0.50 -6.10 14.89
N PHE A 184 -0.11 -6.57 13.79
CA PHE A 184 -0.11 -7.96 13.34
C PHE A 184 0.47 -8.07 11.95
N GLN A 185 1.29 -9.09 11.72
CA GLN A 185 1.75 -9.41 10.37
C GLN A 185 0.67 -10.18 9.64
N PHE A 186 0.26 -9.68 8.50
CA PHE A 186 -0.69 -10.36 7.63
C PHE A 186 0.03 -11.46 6.84
N THR A 187 -0.50 -12.67 6.88
CA THR A 187 -0.07 -13.81 6.03
C THR A 187 -1.21 -14.30 5.15
N ASP A 188 -2.40 -14.40 5.74
CA ASP A 188 -3.67 -14.68 5.07
C ASP A 188 -4.84 -14.30 5.98
N ALA A 189 -6.03 -14.09 5.39
CA ALA A 189 -7.21 -13.64 6.13
C ALA A 189 -7.66 -14.63 7.21
N ARG A 190 -7.54 -15.94 6.98
CA ARG A 190 -7.95 -16.97 7.93
C ARG A 190 -7.07 -16.99 9.18
N THR A 191 -5.76 -16.86 8.99
CA THR A 191 -4.78 -16.82 10.08
C THR A 191 -4.99 -15.54 10.91
N LEU A 192 -5.08 -14.38 10.26
CA LEU A 192 -5.34 -13.13 10.96
C LEU A 192 -6.67 -13.15 11.73
N THR A 193 -7.74 -13.71 11.13
CA THR A 193 -9.03 -13.86 11.82
C THR A 193 -8.88 -14.59 13.14
N LYS A 194 -8.18 -15.74 13.16
CA LYS A 194 -7.96 -16.51 14.37
C LYS A 194 -7.14 -15.79 15.42
N GLU A 195 -6.11 -15.05 14.99
CA GLU A 195 -5.30 -14.22 15.90
C GLU A 195 -6.15 -13.14 16.55
N LEU A 196 -6.97 -12.43 15.77
CA LEU A 196 -7.85 -11.38 16.27
C LEU A 196 -8.93 -11.95 17.23
N GLU A 197 -9.51 -13.12 16.94
CA GLU A 197 -10.43 -13.81 17.84
C GLU A 197 -9.76 -14.21 19.15
N THR A 198 -8.54 -14.73 19.11
CA THR A 198 -7.77 -15.12 20.29
C THR A 198 -7.48 -13.92 21.19
N GLU A 199 -7.28 -12.76 20.60
CA GLU A 199 -7.01 -11.52 21.28
C GLU A 199 -8.29 -10.75 21.69
N GLY A 200 -9.47 -11.32 21.43
CA GLY A 200 -10.77 -10.71 21.78
C GLY A 200 -11.09 -9.43 21.00
N LEU A 201 -10.63 -9.36 19.75
CA LEU A 201 -10.82 -8.22 18.85
C LEU A 201 -11.92 -8.46 17.80
N LEU A 202 -12.41 -9.70 17.68
CA LEU A 202 -13.53 -10.12 16.83
C LEU A 202 -14.51 -11.01 17.59
#